data_fb1f346736b23ba2499b875ca6806db8
#
_entry.id   fb1f346736b23ba2499b875ca6806db8
#
_cell.length_a   1.000
_cell.length_b   1.000
_cell.length_c   1.000
_cell.angle_alpha   90.00
_cell.angle_beta   90.00
_cell.angle_gamma   90.00
#
_symmetry.space_group_name_H-M   'P 1'
#
loop_
_entity.id
_entity.type
_entity.pdbx_description
1 polymer ?
#
loop_
_entity_poly.entity_id
_entity_poly.type
_entity_poly.pdbx_seq_one_letter_code
_entity_poly.pdbx_strand_id
1 'polypeptide(L)'
;AIAALAANLAIEFVNMGVKAVVAAGWAVDDSAASAFASVFYTEMLAGQPFGCAVRTAREAAMTRFPGVNTWGAYQCYGDPGYRLRGDGSAAVAHAPRPYFVPSELLADLDNHRATIRMKSAGNDEDVRAEMQARIGELLDRIPANLREAWLMRADVAAAVGTAWGETGAWANAVEWLERALLADEGDCPVRVVEQCANFQVRLAGEEWARLRDSAPDERQRAGLVQRIESAIMELDLICTRAPTSERLSLLGSACKRLAWVYSDEQPRREALLNMSNYYQAAGEMAAQAGKPPLPYAFTNAG
;
A
#
# COMPACT_ATOMS: atom_id res chain seq x y z
N ALA A 1 -20.85 -21.86 -15.72
CA ALA A 1 -20.72 -20.46 -16.20
C ALA A 1 -19.30 -19.92 -15.96
N ILE A 2 -18.76 -19.97 -14.73
CA ILE A 2 -17.42 -19.40 -14.37
C ILE A 2 -16.27 -20.12 -15.12
N ALA A 3 -16.27 -21.45 -15.18
CA ALA A 3 -15.25 -22.22 -15.88
C ALA A 3 -15.21 -21.91 -17.38
N ALA A 4 -16.37 -21.72 -18.01
CA ALA A 4 -16.44 -21.35 -19.43
C ALA A 4 -15.93 -19.91 -19.66
N LEU A 5 -16.18 -18.99 -18.75
CA LEU A 5 -15.65 -17.62 -18.80
C LEU A 5 -14.12 -17.62 -18.64
N ALA A 6 -13.60 -18.38 -17.68
CA ALA A 6 -12.17 -18.52 -17.47
C ALA A 6 -11.46 -19.10 -18.70
N ALA A 7 -12.06 -20.11 -19.35
CA ALA A 7 -11.52 -20.70 -20.58
C ALA A 7 -11.50 -19.70 -21.73
N ASN A 8 -12.58 -18.93 -21.93
CA ASN A 8 -12.65 -17.94 -23.00
C ASN A 8 -11.63 -16.82 -22.80
N LEU A 9 -11.49 -16.29 -21.57
CA LEU A 9 -10.48 -15.28 -21.24
C LEU A 9 -9.06 -15.82 -21.42
N ALA A 10 -8.80 -17.07 -21.03
CA ALA A 10 -7.50 -17.70 -21.20
C ALA A 10 -7.13 -17.85 -22.68
N ILE A 11 -8.09 -18.20 -23.53
CA ILE A 11 -7.88 -18.30 -24.99
C ILE A 11 -7.54 -16.93 -25.57
N GLU A 12 -8.25 -15.88 -25.18
CA GLU A 12 -7.95 -14.52 -25.63
C GLU A 12 -6.55 -14.07 -25.19
N PHE A 13 -6.14 -14.35 -23.95
CA PHE A 13 -4.78 -14.04 -23.50
C PHE A 13 -3.72 -14.81 -24.28
N VAL A 14 -3.96 -16.09 -24.59
CA VAL A 14 -3.04 -16.88 -25.42
C VAL A 14 -2.96 -16.31 -26.85
N ASN A 15 -4.09 -15.89 -27.43
CA ASN A 15 -4.13 -15.22 -28.73
C ASN A 15 -3.35 -13.89 -28.73
N MET A 16 -3.35 -13.17 -27.61
CA MET A 16 -2.55 -11.96 -27.40
C MET A 16 -1.05 -12.23 -27.18
N GLY A 17 -0.63 -13.49 -27.15
CA GLY A 17 0.78 -13.90 -27.00
C GLY A 17 1.20 -14.28 -25.57
N VAL A 18 0.28 -14.36 -24.62
CA VAL A 18 0.56 -14.88 -23.27
C VAL A 18 0.86 -16.37 -23.38
N LYS A 19 1.99 -16.81 -22.82
CA LYS A 19 2.50 -18.17 -23.00
C LYS A 19 1.84 -19.22 -22.10
N ALA A 20 1.35 -18.78 -20.93
CA ALA A 20 0.68 -19.64 -19.97
C ALA A 20 -0.32 -18.84 -19.13
N VAL A 21 -1.48 -19.40 -18.87
CA VAL A 21 -2.54 -18.83 -18.04
C VAL A 21 -2.98 -19.86 -17.01
N VAL A 22 -3.12 -19.43 -15.75
CA VAL A 22 -3.68 -20.23 -14.66
C VAL A 22 -4.90 -19.50 -14.15
N ALA A 23 -6.06 -20.13 -14.17
CA ALA A 23 -7.33 -19.55 -13.72
C ALA A 23 -8.11 -20.52 -12.84
N ALA A 24 -8.75 -20.00 -11.78
CA ALA A 24 -9.62 -20.80 -10.94
C ALA A 24 -10.97 -21.04 -11.66
N GLY A 25 -11.38 -22.28 -11.81
CA GLY A 25 -12.67 -22.67 -12.42
C GLY A 25 -13.86 -22.63 -11.46
N TRP A 26 -13.58 -22.60 -10.15
CA TRP A 26 -14.57 -22.44 -9.07
C TRP A 26 -13.94 -21.78 -7.85
N ALA A 27 -14.75 -21.53 -6.82
CA ALA A 27 -14.29 -20.92 -5.57
C ALA A 27 -13.22 -21.80 -4.90
N VAL A 28 -12.16 -21.16 -4.37
CA VAL A 28 -11.00 -21.78 -3.74
C VAL A 28 -10.92 -21.40 -2.27
N ASP A 29 -10.33 -22.28 -1.46
CA ASP A 29 -9.93 -21.97 -0.09
C ASP A 29 -8.64 -21.13 -0.13
N ASP A 30 -8.60 -20.02 0.60
CA ASP A 30 -7.51 -19.05 0.55
C ASP A 30 -6.15 -19.64 0.96
N SER A 31 -6.14 -20.51 1.98
CA SER A 31 -4.91 -21.14 2.47
C SER A 31 -4.36 -22.16 1.48
N ALA A 32 -5.25 -22.97 0.90
CA ALA A 32 -4.89 -23.94 -0.13
C ALA A 32 -4.47 -23.25 -1.44
N ALA A 33 -5.11 -22.12 -1.78
CA ALA A 33 -4.76 -21.29 -2.92
C ALA A 33 -3.36 -20.67 -2.77
N SER A 34 -3.06 -20.14 -1.59
CA SER A 34 -1.74 -19.60 -1.26
C SER A 34 -0.65 -20.66 -1.35
N ALA A 35 -0.90 -21.88 -0.84
CA ALA A 35 0.03 -22.99 -0.93
C ALA A 35 0.27 -23.42 -2.38
N PHE A 36 -0.80 -23.51 -3.21
CA PHE A 36 -0.66 -23.80 -4.63
C PHE A 36 0.18 -22.73 -5.33
N ALA A 37 -0.14 -21.45 -5.16
CA ALA A 37 0.57 -20.34 -5.79
C ALA A 37 2.05 -20.31 -5.40
N SER A 38 2.35 -20.47 -4.12
CA SER A 38 3.74 -20.49 -3.61
C SER A 38 4.58 -21.57 -4.28
N VAL A 39 4.09 -22.81 -4.32
CA VAL A 39 4.81 -23.93 -4.95
C VAL A 39 4.92 -23.73 -6.46
N PHE A 40 3.82 -23.30 -7.12
CA PHE A 40 3.80 -23.06 -8.56
C PHE A 40 4.86 -22.03 -8.97
N TYR A 41 4.90 -20.87 -8.30
CA TYR A 41 5.90 -19.85 -8.64
C TYR A 41 7.32 -20.27 -8.28
N THR A 42 7.52 -21.01 -7.20
CA THR A 42 8.84 -21.55 -6.83
C THR A 42 9.38 -22.45 -7.96
N GLU A 43 8.57 -23.38 -8.46
CA GLU A 43 8.95 -24.28 -9.55
C GLU A 43 9.18 -23.53 -10.88
N MET A 44 8.30 -22.59 -11.22
CA MET A 44 8.45 -21.77 -12.44
C MET A 44 9.72 -20.92 -12.40
N LEU A 45 10.03 -20.31 -11.26
CA LEU A 45 11.25 -19.51 -11.05
C LEU A 45 12.51 -20.36 -11.01
N ALA A 46 12.39 -21.62 -10.60
CA ALA A 46 13.47 -22.61 -10.69
C ALA A 46 13.70 -23.13 -12.13
N GLY A 47 12.90 -22.64 -13.12
CA GLY A 47 13.04 -23.02 -14.51
C GLY A 47 12.37 -24.36 -14.87
N GLN A 48 11.50 -24.88 -14.02
CA GLN A 48 10.73 -26.08 -14.34
C GLN A 48 9.72 -25.82 -15.45
N PRO A 49 9.38 -26.84 -16.28
CA PRO A 49 8.30 -26.70 -17.26
C PRO A 49 6.97 -26.36 -16.60
N PHE A 50 6.15 -25.53 -17.23
CA PHE A 50 4.83 -25.12 -16.75
C PHE A 50 3.97 -26.30 -16.30
N GLY A 51 3.89 -27.38 -17.08
CA GLY A 51 3.13 -28.57 -16.72
C GLY A 51 3.66 -29.29 -15.47
N CYS A 52 4.99 -29.30 -15.25
CA CYS A 52 5.59 -29.84 -14.04
C CYS A 52 5.29 -28.97 -12.82
N ALA A 53 5.45 -27.64 -12.92
CA ALA A 53 5.16 -26.70 -11.87
C ALA A 53 3.68 -26.80 -11.40
N VAL A 54 2.75 -26.88 -12.35
CA VAL A 54 1.31 -27.09 -12.05
C VAL A 54 1.06 -28.39 -11.32
N ARG A 55 1.69 -29.48 -11.77
CA ARG A 55 1.51 -30.80 -11.12
C ARG A 55 2.01 -30.76 -9.69
N THR A 56 3.24 -30.30 -9.47
CA THR A 56 3.84 -30.20 -8.12
C THR A 56 2.99 -29.33 -7.19
N ALA A 57 2.49 -28.20 -7.70
CA ALA A 57 1.63 -27.31 -6.92
C ALA A 57 0.28 -27.95 -6.55
N ARG A 58 -0.33 -28.70 -7.46
CA ARG A 58 -1.57 -29.46 -7.17
C ARG A 58 -1.34 -30.54 -6.12
N GLU A 59 -0.27 -31.32 -6.26
CA GLU A 59 0.11 -32.38 -5.29
C GLU A 59 0.35 -31.77 -3.90
N ALA A 60 1.06 -30.65 -3.81
CA ALA A 60 1.30 -29.96 -2.55
C ALA A 60 0.01 -29.45 -1.90
N ALA A 61 -0.89 -28.82 -2.68
CA ALA A 61 -2.18 -28.33 -2.19
C ALA A 61 -3.07 -29.50 -1.72
N MET A 62 -3.15 -30.58 -2.48
CA MET A 62 -3.92 -31.77 -2.15
C MET A 62 -3.42 -32.45 -0.86
N THR A 63 -2.11 -32.59 -0.70
CA THR A 63 -1.50 -33.22 0.45
C THR A 63 -1.66 -32.39 1.72
N ARG A 64 -1.51 -31.06 1.60
CA ARG A 64 -1.52 -30.13 2.73
C ARG A 64 -2.94 -29.79 3.19
N PHE A 65 -3.90 -29.82 2.28
CA PHE A 65 -5.31 -29.46 2.50
C PHE A 65 -6.27 -30.52 1.94
N PRO A 66 -6.26 -31.76 2.49
CA PRO A 66 -7.04 -32.88 1.90
C PRO A 66 -8.56 -32.71 2.02
N GLY A 67 -9.01 -31.78 2.89
CA GLY A 67 -10.45 -31.51 3.11
C GLY A 67 -11.08 -30.56 2.08
N VAL A 68 -10.29 -29.96 1.16
CA VAL A 68 -10.79 -29.03 0.15
C VAL A 68 -10.33 -29.43 -1.24
N ASN A 69 -11.14 -29.11 -2.26
CA ASN A 69 -10.84 -29.45 -3.66
C ASN A 69 -10.14 -28.31 -4.43
N THR A 70 -9.53 -27.35 -3.76
CA THR A 70 -8.80 -26.21 -4.35
C THR A 70 -7.70 -26.67 -5.30
N TRP A 71 -7.04 -27.79 -5.02
CA TRP A 71 -6.02 -28.38 -5.89
C TRP A 71 -6.50 -28.64 -7.32
N GLY A 72 -7.77 -28.99 -7.50
CA GLY A 72 -8.40 -29.25 -8.78
C GLY A 72 -9.02 -28.02 -9.46
N ALA A 73 -9.17 -26.92 -8.70
CA ALA A 73 -9.85 -25.72 -9.20
C ALA A 73 -9.06 -25.00 -10.29
N TYR A 74 -7.73 -25.09 -10.24
CA TYR A 74 -6.87 -24.35 -11.15
C TYR A 74 -6.80 -25.01 -12.52
N GLN A 75 -7.38 -24.34 -13.52
CA GLN A 75 -7.31 -24.71 -14.93
C GLN A 75 -6.12 -23.98 -15.55
N CYS A 76 -5.33 -24.72 -16.32
CA CYS A 76 -4.06 -24.26 -16.86
C CYS A 76 -4.10 -24.37 -18.39
N TYR A 77 -3.83 -23.26 -19.05
CA TYR A 77 -3.86 -23.11 -20.50
C TYR A 77 -2.49 -22.65 -21.00
N GLY A 78 -2.04 -23.17 -22.13
CA GLY A 78 -0.74 -22.85 -22.73
C GLY A 78 0.11 -24.09 -22.97
N ASP A 79 1.37 -23.86 -23.38
CA ASP A 79 2.32 -24.95 -23.62
C ASP A 79 2.82 -25.58 -22.32
N PRO A 80 2.57 -26.88 -22.05
CA PRO A 80 3.09 -27.56 -20.85
C PRO A 80 4.62 -27.56 -20.75
N GLY A 81 5.31 -27.48 -21.89
CA GLY A 81 6.77 -27.39 -21.95
C GLY A 81 7.32 -25.99 -21.73
N TYR A 82 6.47 -24.96 -21.70
CA TYR A 82 6.91 -23.59 -21.51
C TYR A 82 7.71 -23.43 -20.21
N ARG A 83 8.83 -22.74 -20.28
CA ARG A 83 9.69 -22.38 -19.16
C ARG A 83 9.76 -20.86 -19.05
N LEU A 84 9.63 -20.34 -17.85
CA LEU A 84 9.73 -18.89 -17.58
C LEU A 84 11.17 -18.40 -17.84
N ARG A 85 12.15 -19.31 -17.62
CA ARG A 85 13.57 -19.07 -17.94
C ARG A 85 14.05 -20.19 -18.84
N GLY A 86 14.67 -19.85 -19.97
CA GLY A 86 15.30 -20.84 -20.86
C GLY A 86 16.44 -21.57 -20.13
N ASP A 87 16.67 -22.83 -20.49
CA ASP A 87 17.86 -23.65 -20.20
C ASP A 87 18.27 -23.94 -18.77
N GLY A 88 17.38 -23.88 -17.78
CA GLY A 88 17.68 -24.43 -16.45
C GLY A 88 18.89 -23.81 -15.74
N SER A 89 19.41 -22.71 -16.26
CA SER A 89 20.40 -21.89 -15.57
C SER A 89 19.75 -21.44 -14.25
N ALA A 90 20.26 -22.01 -13.15
CA ALA A 90 19.92 -21.53 -11.82
C ALA A 90 19.94 -20.00 -11.86
N ALA A 91 18.95 -19.36 -11.25
CA ALA A 91 18.92 -17.91 -11.20
C ALA A 91 20.26 -17.45 -10.58
N VAL A 92 21.22 -17.15 -11.44
CA VAL A 92 22.29 -16.24 -11.04
C VAL A 92 21.52 -15.02 -10.61
N ALA A 93 21.59 -14.68 -9.32
CA ALA A 93 21.06 -13.43 -8.80
C ALA A 93 21.76 -12.34 -9.60
N HIS A 94 21.17 -11.97 -10.73
CA HIS A 94 21.68 -10.86 -11.50
C HIS A 94 21.55 -9.68 -10.58
N ALA A 95 22.65 -8.97 -10.35
CA ALA A 95 22.61 -7.68 -9.67
C ALA A 95 21.43 -6.89 -10.27
N PRO A 96 20.57 -6.29 -9.43
CA PRO A 96 19.37 -5.60 -9.90
C PRO A 96 19.79 -4.62 -11.00
N ARG A 97 19.28 -4.79 -12.21
CA ARG A 97 19.63 -3.90 -13.32
C ARG A 97 19.19 -2.48 -13.03
N PRO A 98 19.94 -1.48 -13.47
CA PRO A 98 19.48 -0.09 -13.41
C PRO A 98 18.17 0.08 -14.17
N TYR A 99 17.35 1.03 -13.75
CA TYR A 99 16.15 1.41 -14.47
C TYR A 99 16.48 2.20 -15.74
N PHE A 100 15.68 2.03 -16.79
CA PHE A 100 15.82 2.80 -18.03
C PHE A 100 14.88 4.02 -18.05
N VAL A 101 13.71 3.91 -17.45
CA VAL A 101 12.68 4.96 -17.41
C VAL A 101 12.05 5.06 -16.02
N PRO A 102 11.55 6.25 -15.62
CA PRO A 102 10.90 6.44 -14.30
C PRO A 102 9.72 5.51 -14.05
N SER A 103 8.98 5.12 -15.09
CA SER A 103 7.82 4.24 -14.97
C SER A 103 8.16 2.83 -14.47
N GLU A 104 9.38 2.33 -14.69
CA GLU A 104 9.83 1.05 -14.11
C GLU A 104 9.99 1.17 -12.60
N LEU A 105 10.57 2.27 -12.11
CA LEU A 105 10.67 2.55 -10.69
C LEU A 105 9.28 2.69 -10.05
N LEU A 106 8.38 3.45 -10.68
CA LEU A 106 7.01 3.63 -10.19
C LEU A 106 6.27 2.30 -10.07
N ALA A 107 6.40 1.41 -11.06
CA ALA A 107 5.80 0.08 -11.02
C ALA A 107 6.39 -0.79 -9.89
N ASP A 108 7.71 -0.75 -9.68
CA ASP A 108 8.36 -1.50 -8.60
C ASP A 108 7.98 -0.93 -7.21
N LEU A 109 7.83 0.39 -7.06
CA LEU A 109 7.32 1.01 -5.84
C LEU A 109 5.87 0.61 -5.56
N ASP A 110 5.00 0.57 -6.57
CA ASP A 110 3.60 0.14 -6.39
C ASP A 110 3.50 -1.34 -6.00
N ASN A 111 4.31 -2.22 -6.60
CA ASN A 111 4.41 -3.62 -6.21
C ASN A 111 4.92 -3.77 -4.77
N HIS A 112 5.91 -2.96 -4.39
CA HIS A 112 6.45 -2.97 -3.04
C HIS A 112 5.41 -2.49 -2.02
N ARG A 113 4.65 -1.43 -2.32
CA ARG A 113 3.53 -0.96 -1.50
C ARG A 113 2.45 -2.02 -1.32
N ALA A 114 2.11 -2.76 -2.37
CA ALA A 114 1.20 -3.89 -2.24
C ALA A 114 1.74 -4.94 -1.26
N THR A 115 3.05 -5.23 -1.32
CA THR A 115 3.72 -6.15 -0.38
C THR A 115 3.69 -5.62 1.06
N ILE A 116 3.95 -4.32 1.28
CA ILE A 116 3.86 -3.68 2.60
C ILE A 116 2.45 -3.89 3.17
N ARG A 117 1.39 -3.57 2.40
CA ARG A 117 -0.01 -3.73 2.86
C ARG A 117 -0.35 -5.17 3.24
N MET A 118 0.18 -6.15 2.53
CA MET A 118 -0.04 -7.58 2.83
C MET A 118 0.71 -8.03 4.09
N LYS A 119 1.93 -7.54 4.31
CA LYS A 119 2.78 -7.92 5.45
C LYS A 119 2.50 -7.12 6.72
N SER A 120 1.99 -5.89 6.61
CA SER A 120 1.75 -4.98 7.74
C SER A 120 0.58 -5.39 8.65
N ALA A 121 -0.05 -6.52 8.42
CA ALA A 121 -1.07 -7.06 9.33
C ALA A 121 -0.49 -7.48 10.71
N GLY A 122 0.84 -7.58 10.84
CA GLY A 122 1.58 -7.78 12.10
C GLY A 122 2.41 -6.53 12.45
N ASN A 123 2.44 -6.17 13.72
CA ASN A 123 3.23 -5.02 14.21
C ASN A 123 4.72 -5.39 14.41
N ASP A 124 5.31 -6.10 13.44
CA ASP A 124 6.67 -6.62 13.49
C ASP A 124 7.66 -5.55 13.02
N GLU A 125 8.56 -5.15 13.90
CA GLU A 125 9.55 -4.09 13.66
C GLU A 125 10.62 -4.55 12.65
N ASP A 126 10.98 -5.83 12.66
CA ASP A 126 11.95 -6.39 11.70
C ASP A 126 11.37 -6.38 10.28
N VAL A 127 10.09 -6.74 10.13
CA VAL A 127 9.40 -6.67 8.83
C VAL A 127 9.33 -5.22 8.33
N ARG A 128 9.08 -4.26 9.24
CA ARG A 128 9.05 -2.84 8.88
C ARG A 128 10.42 -2.35 8.41
N ALA A 129 11.49 -2.70 9.12
CA ALA A 129 12.85 -2.36 8.74
C ALA A 129 13.23 -2.96 7.37
N GLU A 130 12.89 -4.23 7.12
CA GLU A 130 13.07 -4.89 5.81
C GLU A 130 12.35 -4.11 4.69
N MET A 131 11.09 -3.72 4.94
CA MET A 131 10.32 -2.97 3.93
C MET A 131 10.91 -1.58 3.67
N GLN A 132 11.42 -0.91 4.69
CA GLN A 132 12.11 0.39 4.54
C GLN A 132 13.44 0.25 3.78
N ALA A 133 14.24 -0.75 4.10
CA ALA A 133 15.48 -1.03 3.39
C ALA A 133 15.23 -1.27 1.89
N ARG A 134 14.16 -1.97 1.56
CA ARG A 134 13.79 -2.23 0.17
C ARG A 134 13.48 -0.96 -0.63
N ILE A 135 12.90 0.07 -0.02
CA ILE A 135 12.71 1.38 -0.70
C ILE A 135 14.08 1.94 -1.12
N GLY A 136 15.07 1.91 -0.22
CA GLY A 136 16.44 2.34 -0.53
C GLY A 136 17.05 1.58 -1.71
N GLU A 137 16.94 0.25 -1.70
CA GLU A 137 17.42 -0.60 -2.80
C GLU A 137 16.78 -0.27 -4.16
N LEU A 138 15.48 0.06 -4.17
CA LEU A 138 14.80 0.47 -5.40
C LEU A 138 15.36 1.81 -5.90
N LEU A 139 15.58 2.77 -5.01
CA LEU A 139 16.15 4.06 -5.36
C LEU A 139 17.61 3.96 -5.83
N ASP A 140 18.39 3.01 -5.33
CA ASP A 140 19.78 2.79 -5.74
C ASP A 140 19.92 2.21 -7.16
N ARG A 141 18.83 1.69 -7.71
CA ARG A 141 18.77 1.24 -9.12
C ARG A 141 18.58 2.38 -10.12
N ILE A 142 18.32 3.60 -9.66
CA ILE A 142 18.26 4.77 -10.53
C ILE A 142 19.68 5.07 -11.04
N PRO A 143 19.90 5.23 -12.37
CA PRO A 143 21.21 5.60 -12.90
C PRO A 143 21.72 6.89 -12.26
N ALA A 144 22.99 6.91 -11.85
CA ALA A 144 23.56 8.02 -11.09
C ALA A 144 23.44 9.39 -11.81
N ASN A 145 23.56 9.40 -13.12
CA ASN A 145 23.42 10.60 -13.96
C ASN A 145 21.97 11.08 -14.13
N LEU A 146 20.97 10.27 -13.79
CA LEU A 146 19.54 10.61 -13.88
C LEU A 146 18.88 10.75 -12.51
N ARG A 147 19.61 10.41 -11.43
CA ARG A 147 19.07 10.30 -10.08
C ARG A 147 18.42 11.61 -9.62
N GLU A 148 19.12 12.70 -9.74
CA GLU A 148 18.61 14.02 -9.31
C GLU A 148 17.36 14.41 -10.10
N ALA A 149 17.40 14.31 -11.43
CA ALA A 149 16.28 14.65 -12.30
C ALA A 149 15.04 13.80 -12.02
N TRP A 150 15.22 12.49 -11.76
CA TRP A 150 14.09 11.62 -11.45
C TRP A 150 13.49 11.88 -10.06
N LEU A 151 14.33 12.11 -9.06
CA LEU A 151 13.87 12.35 -7.68
C LEU A 151 13.24 13.74 -7.49
N MET A 152 13.44 14.67 -8.44
CA MET A 152 12.79 15.98 -8.47
C MET A 152 11.40 15.95 -9.15
N ARG A 153 10.99 14.84 -9.76
CA ARG A 153 9.68 14.70 -10.39
C ARG A 153 8.59 14.48 -9.32
N ALA A 154 7.45 15.14 -9.48
CA ALA A 154 6.31 15.02 -8.57
C ALA A 154 5.80 13.58 -8.42
N ASP A 155 5.63 12.85 -9.53
CA ASP A 155 5.13 11.48 -9.55
C ASP A 155 6.08 10.51 -8.82
N VAL A 156 7.37 10.63 -9.03
CA VAL A 156 8.40 9.80 -8.35
C VAL A 156 8.45 10.12 -6.86
N ALA A 157 8.56 11.40 -6.51
CA ALA A 157 8.61 11.83 -5.11
C ALA A 157 7.34 11.43 -4.35
N ALA A 158 6.16 11.56 -4.97
CA ALA A 158 4.89 11.12 -4.39
C ALA A 158 4.83 9.61 -4.15
N ALA A 159 5.31 8.80 -5.11
CA ALA A 159 5.34 7.35 -4.98
C ALA A 159 6.28 6.91 -3.84
N VAL A 160 7.47 7.52 -3.75
CA VAL A 160 8.44 7.27 -2.68
C VAL A 160 7.88 7.68 -1.32
N GLY A 161 7.33 8.90 -1.20
CA GLY A 161 6.74 9.38 0.05
C GLY A 161 5.58 8.52 0.53
N THR A 162 4.72 8.07 -0.40
CA THR A 162 3.63 7.16 -0.07
C THR A 162 4.15 5.79 0.40
N ALA A 163 5.19 5.25 -0.23
CA ALA A 163 5.81 3.99 0.19
C ALA A 163 6.40 4.10 1.61
N TRP A 164 7.11 5.18 1.93
CA TRP A 164 7.58 5.44 3.30
C TRP A 164 6.43 5.55 4.30
N GLY A 165 5.34 6.24 3.94
CA GLY A 165 4.17 6.37 4.81
C GLY A 165 3.49 5.03 5.10
N GLU A 166 3.42 4.12 4.14
CA GLU A 166 2.86 2.78 4.34
C GLU A 166 3.72 1.90 5.27
N THR A 167 5.02 2.20 5.44
CA THR A 167 5.88 1.56 6.45
C THR A 167 5.81 2.23 7.83
N GLY A 168 5.11 3.35 7.97
CA GLY A 168 5.04 4.12 9.21
C GLY A 168 6.23 5.08 9.44
N ALA A 169 7.11 5.26 8.47
CA ALA A 169 8.22 6.23 8.53
C ALA A 169 7.72 7.63 8.16
N TRP A 170 6.93 8.23 9.06
CA TRP A 170 6.20 9.47 8.78
C TRP A 170 7.09 10.65 8.40
N ALA A 171 8.26 10.79 9.03
CA ALA A 171 9.19 11.88 8.73
C ALA A 171 9.69 11.81 7.28
N ASN A 172 10.15 10.63 6.85
CA ASN A 172 10.57 10.40 5.47
C ASN A 172 9.38 10.60 4.49
N ALA A 173 8.21 10.13 4.86
CA ALA A 173 7.02 10.28 4.04
C ALA A 173 6.66 11.74 3.80
N VAL A 174 6.65 12.56 4.85
CA VAL A 174 6.38 14.00 4.76
C VAL A 174 7.42 14.70 3.89
N GLU A 175 8.71 14.48 4.13
CA GLU A 175 9.79 15.06 3.33
C GLU A 175 9.62 14.80 1.83
N TRP A 176 9.32 13.55 1.45
CA TRP A 176 9.14 13.20 0.05
C TRP A 176 7.85 13.74 -0.56
N LEU A 177 6.75 13.79 0.21
CA LEU A 177 5.50 14.35 -0.29
C LEU A 177 5.56 15.88 -0.43
N GLU A 178 6.23 16.59 0.50
CA GLU A 178 6.49 18.03 0.36
C GLU A 178 7.34 18.31 -0.88
N ARG A 179 8.35 17.48 -1.15
CA ARG A 179 9.13 17.56 -2.39
C ARG A 179 8.26 17.37 -3.63
N ALA A 180 7.33 16.42 -3.60
CA ALA A 180 6.38 16.21 -4.69
C ALA A 180 5.46 17.41 -4.94
N LEU A 181 5.01 18.08 -3.87
CA LEU A 181 4.15 19.27 -3.95
C LEU A 181 4.88 20.52 -4.49
N LEU A 182 6.19 20.55 -4.35
CA LEU A 182 7.05 21.66 -4.82
C LEU A 182 7.68 21.39 -6.21
N ALA A 183 7.46 20.20 -6.77
CA ALA A 183 8.06 19.82 -8.03
C ALA A 183 7.41 20.53 -9.23
N ASP A 184 8.25 20.97 -10.17
CA ASP A 184 7.80 21.63 -11.41
C ASP A 184 7.41 20.63 -12.50
N GLU A 185 7.85 19.37 -12.40
CA GLU A 185 7.66 18.33 -13.41
C GLU A 185 6.93 17.11 -12.83
N GLY A 186 6.15 16.45 -13.69
CA GLY A 186 5.39 15.25 -13.35
C GLY A 186 3.99 15.55 -12.81
N ASP A 187 3.18 14.49 -12.70
CA ASP A 187 1.81 14.61 -12.22
C ASP A 187 1.76 14.60 -10.68
N CYS A 188 1.14 15.60 -10.09
CA CYS A 188 0.89 15.69 -8.65
C CYS A 188 -0.62 15.65 -8.37
N PRO A 189 -1.22 14.49 -8.16
CA PRO A 189 -2.64 14.38 -7.87
C PRO A 189 -2.99 14.94 -6.48
N VAL A 190 -4.21 15.44 -6.31
CA VAL A 190 -4.72 15.99 -5.03
C VAL A 190 -4.53 15.04 -3.85
N ARG A 191 -4.53 13.74 -4.11
CA ARG A 191 -4.25 12.72 -3.08
C ARG A 191 -2.88 12.91 -2.41
N VAL A 192 -1.91 13.52 -3.06
CA VAL A 192 -0.59 13.81 -2.48
C VAL A 192 -0.73 14.82 -1.35
N VAL A 193 -1.53 15.87 -1.53
CA VAL A 193 -1.85 16.85 -0.46
C VAL A 193 -2.53 16.16 0.72
N GLU A 194 -3.53 15.32 0.46
CA GLU A 194 -4.24 14.56 1.49
C GLU A 194 -3.31 13.65 2.30
N GLN A 195 -2.43 12.93 1.62
CA GLN A 195 -1.48 12.04 2.29
C GLN A 195 -0.40 12.82 3.04
N CYS A 196 0.09 13.93 2.49
CA CYS A 196 1.05 14.79 3.16
C CYS A 196 0.47 15.30 4.49
N ALA A 197 -0.71 15.92 4.46
CA ALA A 197 -1.40 16.39 5.65
C ALA A 197 -1.66 15.26 6.67
N ASN A 198 -2.11 14.09 6.21
CA ASN A 198 -2.31 12.94 7.09
C ASN A 198 -1.00 12.47 7.75
N PHE A 199 0.10 12.42 7.02
CA PHE A 199 1.39 11.98 7.58
C PHE A 199 2.02 13.04 8.48
N GLN A 200 1.83 14.33 8.23
CA GLN A 200 2.20 15.42 9.15
C GLN A 200 1.47 15.28 10.50
N VAL A 201 0.17 14.98 10.46
CA VAL A 201 -0.63 14.72 11.67
C VAL A 201 -0.14 13.47 12.42
N ARG A 202 0.20 12.40 11.71
CA ARG A 202 0.74 11.18 12.31
C ARG A 202 2.11 11.40 12.94
N LEU A 203 3.00 12.12 12.24
CA LEU A 203 4.31 12.51 12.75
C LEU A 203 4.19 13.34 14.03
N ALA A 204 3.33 14.36 14.03
CA ALA A 204 3.08 15.17 15.22
C ALA A 204 2.53 14.34 16.40
N GLY A 205 1.64 13.39 16.13
CA GLY A 205 1.13 12.46 17.13
C GLY A 205 2.20 11.52 17.71
N GLU A 206 3.12 11.06 16.89
CA GLU A 206 4.27 10.25 17.32
C GLU A 206 5.26 11.07 18.16
N GLU A 207 5.57 12.29 17.75
CA GLU A 207 6.41 13.22 18.51
C GLU A 207 5.76 13.53 19.86
N TRP A 208 4.45 13.77 19.89
CA TRP A 208 3.72 13.95 21.14
C TRP A 208 3.81 12.74 22.06
N ALA A 209 3.66 11.52 21.51
CA ALA A 209 3.76 10.29 22.29
C ALA A 209 5.14 10.12 22.97
N ARG A 210 6.21 10.62 22.33
CA ARG A 210 7.57 10.61 22.90
C ARG A 210 7.78 11.71 23.93
N LEU A 211 7.16 12.88 23.74
CA LEU A 211 7.38 14.07 24.57
C LEU A 211 6.50 14.10 25.81
N ARG A 212 5.27 13.60 25.76
CA ARG A 212 4.25 13.74 26.81
C ARG A 212 4.71 13.33 28.20
N ASP A 213 5.57 12.29 28.30
CA ASP A 213 6.05 11.74 29.56
C ASP A 213 7.26 12.51 30.12
N SER A 214 7.88 13.40 29.31
CA SER A 214 9.01 14.25 29.68
C SER A 214 8.60 15.68 30.06
N ALA A 215 7.31 15.94 30.30
CA ALA A 215 6.76 17.27 30.59
C ALA A 215 7.21 18.34 29.56
N PRO A 216 6.73 18.26 28.32
CA PRO A 216 7.13 19.15 27.24
C PRO A 216 6.84 20.61 27.58
N ASP A 217 7.73 21.51 27.18
CA ASP A 217 7.51 22.94 27.33
C ASP A 217 6.36 23.44 26.42
N GLU A 218 5.83 24.62 26.73
CA GLU A 218 4.71 25.21 26.00
C GLU A 218 5.05 25.48 24.52
N ARG A 219 6.31 25.81 24.21
CA ARG A 219 6.75 26.07 22.84
C ARG A 219 6.76 24.79 21.98
N GLN A 220 7.22 23.68 22.55
CA GLN A 220 7.18 22.38 21.87
C GLN A 220 5.74 21.96 21.58
N ARG A 221 4.86 22.12 22.58
CA ARG A 221 3.42 21.83 22.45
C ARG A 221 2.76 22.70 21.39
N ALA A 222 2.96 24.02 21.45
CA ALA A 222 2.41 24.97 20.49
C ALA A 222 2.85 24.66 19.06
N GLY A 223 4.11 24.23 18.85
CA GLY A 223 4.61 23.82 17.55
C GLY A 223 3.88 22.58 17.00
N LEU A 224 3.57 21.60 17.85
CA LEU A 224 2.78 20.43 17.47
C LEU A 224 1.34 20.80 17.12
N VAL A 225 0.70 21.64 17.94
CA VAL A 225 -0.66 22.15 17.70
C VAL A 225 -0.71 22.84 16.34
N GLN A 226 0.19 23.79 16.09
CA GLN A 226 0.24 24.55 14.82
C GLN A 226 0.37 23.63 13.59
N ARG A 227 1.22 22.60 13.66
CA ARG A 227 1.38 21.64 12.55
C ARG A 227 0.10 20.85 12.28
N ILE A 228 -0.57 20.39 13.33
CA ILE A 228 -1.82 19.63 13.17
C ILE A 228 -2.94 20.54 12.65
N GLU A 229 -3.05 21.76 13.16
CA GLU A 229 -4.05 22.74 12.70
C GLU A 229 -3.84 23.11 11.23
N SER A 230 -2.59 23.33 10.79
CA SER A 230 -2.27 23.58 9.38
C SER A 230 -2.71 22.41 8.49
N ALA A 231 -2.42 21.17 8.90
CA ALA A 231 -2.85 19.99 8.18
C ALA A 231 -4.38 19.84 8.13
N ILE A 232 -5.08 20.19 9.21
CA ILE A 232 -6.56 20.22 9.24
C ILE A 232 -7.09 21.25 8.24
N MET A 233 -6.52 22.45 8.18
CA MET A 233 -6.94 23.48 7.23
C MET A 233 -6.77 23.03 5.76
N GLU A 234 -5.66 22.38 5.43
CA GLU A 234 -5.42 21.82 4.10
C GLU A 234 -6.45 20.74 3.73
N LEU A 235 -6.69 19.79 4.64
CA LEU A 235 -7.68 18.72 4.44
C LEU A 235 -9.11 19.28 4.34
N ASP A 236 -9.47 20.28 5.14
CA ASP A 236 -10.80 20.89 5.14
C ASP A 236 -11.06 21.65 3.84
N LEU A 237 -10.06 22.36 3.31
CA LEU A 237 -10.16 23.05 2.03
C LEU A 237 -10.48 22.06 0.88
N ILE A 238 -9.86 20.90 0.87
CA ILE A 238 -10.11 19.86 -0.13
C ILE A 238 -11.47 19.20 0.13
N CYS A 239 -11.77 18.90 1.38
CA CYS A 239 -13.02 18.25 1.78
C CYS A 239 -14.24 19.08 1.48
N THR A 240 -14.17 20.40 1.71
CA THR A 240 -15.25 21.33 1.41
C THR A 240 -15.60 21.35 -0.09
N ARG A 241 -14.60 21.21 -0.97
CA ARG A 241 -14.81 21.21 -2.42
C ARG A 241 -15.25 19.87 -2.98
N ALA A 242 -14.77 18.79 -2.41
CA ALA A 242 -15.04 17.43 -2.86
C ALA A 242 -15.07 16.48 -1.65
N PRO A 243 -16.17 16.44 -0.89
CA PRO A 243 -16.29 15.62 0.30
C PRO A 243 -16.25 14.13 -0.06
N THR A 244 -15.51 13.35 0.72
CA THR A 244 -15.51 11.88 0.69
C THR A 244 -15.46 11.33 2.10
N SER A 245 -15.96 10.12 2.30
CA SER A 245 -15.88 9.44 3.59
C SER A 245 -14.44 9.28 4.09
N GLU A 246 -13.48 9.11 3.18
CA GLU A 246 -12.05 9.04 3.50
C GLU A 246 -11.53 10.38 4.02
N ARG A 247 -11.80 11.51 3.32
CA ARG A 247 -11.37 12.86 3.74
C ARG A 247 -11.94 13.25 5.10
N LEU A 248 -13.24 13.00 5.30
CA LEU A 248 -13.89 13.22 6.59
C LEU A 248 -13.25 12.37 7.70
N SER A 249 -12.89 11.13 7.42
CA SER A 249 -12.18 10.27 8.38
C SER A 249 -10.77 10.78 8.69
N LEU A 250 -10.06 11.34 7.71
CA LEU A 250 -8.75 11.98 7.95
C LEU A 250 -8.88 13.20 8.85
N LEU A 251 -9.87 14.06 8.62
CA LEU A 251 -10.19 15.22 9.49
C LEU A 251 -10.51 14.78 10.90
N GLY A 252 -11.37 13.77 11.09
CA GLY A 252 -11.68 13.21 12.42
C GLY A 252 -10.43 12.67 13.12
N SER A 253 -9.57 11.97 12.38
CA SER A 253 -8.29 11.45 12.89
C SER A 253 -7.30 12.57 13.29
N ALA A 254 -7.29 13.68 12.55
CA ALA A 254 -6.48 14.85 12.86
C ALA A 254 -6.97 15.56 14.12
N CYS A 255 -8.28 15.81 14.24
CA CYS A 255 -8.90 16.40 15.44
C CYS A 255 -8.65 15.55 16.68
N LYS A 256 -8.69 14.21 16.58
CA LYS A 256 -8.34 13.30 17.66
C LYS A 256 -6.92 13.54 18.19
N ARG A 257 -5.94 13.66 17.28
CA ARG A 257 -4.54 13.91 17.68
C ARG A 257 -4.33 15.30 18.21
N LEU A 258 -5.03 16.29 17.68
CA LEU A 258 -5.03 17.65 18.17
C LEU A 258 -5.52 17.70 19.64
N ALA A 259 -6.59 16.97 19.94
CA ALA A 259 -7.11 16.85 21.31
C ALA A 259 -6.11 16.20 22.30
N TRP A 260 -5.20 15.34 21.84
CA TRP A 260 -4.14 14.77 22.68
C TRP A 260 -3.08 15.81 23.06
N VAL A 261 -2.81 16.77 22.18
CA VAL A 261 -1.74 17.76 22.35
C VAL A 261 -2.20 18.95 23.16
N TYR A 262 -3.47 19.35 23.08
CA TYR A 262 -3.99 20.47 23.84
C TYR A 262 -3.87 20.27 25.37
N SER A 263 -3.35 21.31 26.07
CA SER A 263 -3.36 21.39 27.54
C SER A 263 -4.69 21.88 28.10
N ASP A 264 -5.29 22.85 27.40
CA ASP A 264 -6.49 23.55 27.86
C ASP A 264 -7.74 22.75 27.55
N GLU A 265 -8.64 22.69 28.50
CA GLU A 265 -9.85 21.87 28.43
C GLU A 265 -10.78 22.32 27.30
N GLN A 266 -10.94 23.62 27.09
CA GLN A 266 -11.87 24.15 26.09
C GLN A 266 -11.47 23.81 24.68
N PRO A 267 -10.24 24.11 24.18
CA PRO A 267 -9.81 23.69 22.84
C PRO A 267 -9.79 22.16 22.66
N ARG A 268 -9.43 21.42 23.70
CA ARG A 268 -9.46 19.96 23.70
C ARG A 268 -10.87 19.42 23.47
N ARG A 269 -11.86 19.99 24.17
CA ARG A 269 -13.28 19.59 24.05
C ARG A 269 -13.83 19.90 22.66
N GLU A 270 -13.49 21.06 22.10
CA GLU A 270 -13.86 21.43 20.73
C GLU A 270 -13.26 20.49 19.70
N ALA A 271 -11.99 20.12 19.83
CA ALA A 271 -11.34 19.16 18.96
C ALA A 271 -11.99 17.76 19.02
N LEU A 272 -12.40 17.29 20.20
CA LEU A 272 -13.13 16.03 20.36
C LEU A 272 -14.54 16.09 19.74
N LEU A 273 -15.24 17.21 19.88
CA LEU A 273 -16.53 17.40 19.24
C LEU A 273 -16.40 17.37 17.71
N ASN A 274 -15.44 18.09 17.16
CA ASN A 274 -15.14 18.08 15.73
C ASN A 274 -14.77 16.68 15.24
N MET A 275 -13.97 15.95 15.99
CA MET A 275 -13.66 14.54 15.71
C MET A 275 -14.93 13.71 15.54
N SER A 276 -15.86 13.80 16.52
CA SER A 276 -17.13 13.05 16.49
C SER A 276 -17.97 13.43 15.28
N ASN A 277 -18.12 14.74 15.00
CA ASN A 277 -18.88 15.23 13.85
C ASN A 277 -18.32 14.74 12.51
N TYR A 278 -17.01 14.76 12.33
CA TYR A 278 -16.38 14.29 11.10
C TYR A 278 -16.53 12.77 10.91
N TYR A 279 -16.38 11.97 11.95
CA TYR A 279 -16.60 10.53 11.86
C TYR A 279 -18.04 10.15 11.60
N GLN A 280 -18.99 10.87 12.21
CA GLN A 280 -20.42 10.68 11.93
C GLN A 280 -20.72 10.99 10.46
N ALA A 281 -20.29 12.14 9.96
CA ALA A 281 -20.48 12.53 8.56
C ALA A 281 -19.82 11.53 7.58
N ALA A 282 -18.64 11.01 7.92
CA ALA A 282 -17.96 9.97 7.14
C ALA A 282 -18.78 8.68 7.05
N GLY A 283 -19.40 8.26 8.18
CA GLY A 283 -20.27 7.09 8.24
C GLY A 283 -21.55 7.26 7.42
N GLU A 284 -22.21 8.40 7.55
CA GLU A 284 -23.41 8.74 6.79
C GLU A 284 -23.14 8.74 5.27
N MET A 285 -22.04 9.34 4.86
CA MET A 285 -21.64 9.36 3.45
C MET A 285 -21.30 7.96 2.90
N ALA A 286 -20.63 7.12 3.69
CA ALA A 286 -20.35 5.73 3.30
C ALA A 286 -21.65 4.92 3.15
N ALA A 287 -22.59 5.09 4.06
CA ALA A 287 -23.90 4.43 4.02
C ALA A 287 -24.71 4.86 2.77
N GLN A 288 -24.72 6.15 2.43
CA GLN A 288 -25.38 6.66 1.22
C GLN A 288 -24.78 6.08 -0.06
N ALA A 289 -23.45 5.82 -0.06
CA ALA A 289 -22.76 5.19 -1.18
C ALA A 289 -22.91 3.65 -1.25
N GLY A 290 -23.69 3.03 -0.36
CA GLY A 290 -23.83 1.57 -0.26
C GLY A 290 -22.54 0.84 0.12
N LYS A 291 -21.56 1.54 0.69
CA LYS A 291 -20.30 0.97 1.15
C LYS A 291 -20.44 0.50 2.60
N PRO A 292 -19.74 -0.59 2.98
CA PRO A 292 -19.69 -0.94 4.39
C PRO A 292 -19.10 0.23 5.19
N PRO A 293 -19.63 0.48 6.39
CA PRO A 293 -19.11 1.56 7.22
C PRO A 293 -17.63 1.34 7.53
N LEU A 294 -16.87 2.42 7.45
CA LEU A 294 -15.46 2.37 7.81
C LEU A 294 -15.34 1.97 9.29
N PRO A 295 -14.54 0.96 9.64
CA PRO A 295 -14.42 0.48 11.03
C PRO A 295 -14.10 1.59 12.03
N TYR A 296 -13.38 2.62 11.59
CA TYR A 296 -12.98 3.77 12.41
C TYR A 296 -14.12 4.71 12.80
N ALA A 297 -15.19 4.79 12.00
CA ALA A 297 -16.33 5.66 12.27
C ALA A 297 -17.10 5.22 13.52
N PHE A 298 -17.17 3.92 13.80
CA PHE A 298 -17.88 3.38 14.96
C PHE A 298 -17.04 3.31 16.23
N THR A 299 -15.75 3.03 16.13
CA THR A 299 -14.87 2.89 17.31
C THR A 299 -14.45 4.22 17.92
N ASN A 300 -14.67 5.35 17.23
CA ASN A 300 -14.24 6.67 17.69
C ASN A 300 -15.38 7.69 17.83
N ALA A 301 -16.64 7.30 17.60
CA ALA A 301 -17.82 8.17 17.76
C ALA A 301 -18.52 8.04 19.13
N GLY A 302 -18.04 7.14 20.00
CA GLY A 302 -18.58 6.89 21.34
C GLY A 302 -17.79 7.56 22.46
#